data_18d90379a322083095dc40b50f91bbcb
#
_entry.id   18d90379a322083095dc40b50f91bbcb
#
_cell.length_a   1.000
_cell.length_b   1.000
_cell.length_c   1.000
_cell.angle_alpha   90.00
_cell.angle_beta   90.00
_cell.angle_gamma   90.00
#
_symmetry.space_group_name_H-M   'P 1'
#
loop_
_entity.id
_entity.type
_entity.pdbx_description
1 polymer ?
#
loop_
_entity_poly.entity_id
_entity_poly.type
_entity_poly.pdbx_seq_one_letter_code
_entity_poly.pdbx_strand_id
1 'polypeptide(L)'
;VLSAEWKVNLLMTQQTIDFAPQEYPVALVYWADACGGDAGWLTLDEVEDDGEVLVQSVGFLVPVGDAGAKENHVTLLQTIHDGEGINLFYIPVAMVRKIVLLNA
;
A
#
# COMPACT_ATOMS: atom_id res chain seq x y z
N VAL A 1 -16.31 4.96 -11.05
CA VAL A 1 -16.40 6.23 -10.33
C VAL A 1 -17.65 6.25 -9.46
N LEU A 2 -17.46 6.51 -8.20
CA LEU A 2 -18.57 6.57 -7.25
C LEU A 2 -19.25 7.94 -7.36
N SER A 3 -20.59 7.90 -7.40
CA SER A 3 -21.37 9.13 -7.48
C SER A 3 -21.32 9.93 -6.19
N ALA A 4 -21.68 11.20 -6.27
CA ALA A 4 -21.82 12.04 -5.08
C ALA A 4 -22.87 11.51 -4.12
N GLU A 5 -23.93 10.87 -4.65
CA GLU A 5 -24.97 10.25 -3.85
C GLU A 5 -24.42 9.14 -2.96
N TRP A 6 -23.52 8.33 -3.50
CA TRP A 6 -22.87 7.28 -2.74
C TRP A 6 -22.11 7.86 -1.54
N LYS A 7 -21.37 8.95 -1.77
CA LYS A 7 -20.60 9.61 -0.70
C LYS A 7 -21.50 10.16 0.40
N VAL A 8 -22.58 10.79 0.01
CA VAL A 8 -23.53 11.34 0.97
C VAL A 8 -24.17 10.22 1.80
N ASN A 9 -24.62 9.16 1.13
CA ASN A 9 -25.23 8.03 1.82
C ASN A 9 -24.26 7.37 2.80
N LEU A 10 -23.01 7.20 2.40
CA LEU A 10 -22.01 6.64 3.29
C LEU A 10 -21.83 7.49 4.55
N LEU A 11 -21.73 8.81 4.38
CA LEU A 11 -21.55 9.72 5.51
C LEU A 11 -22.75 9.72 6.43
N MET A 12 -23.96 9.66 5.89
CA MET A 12 -25.19 9.67 6.68
C MET A 12 -25.45 8.37 7.42
N THR A 13 -25.03 7.25 6.86
CA THR A 13 -25.17 5.94 7.50
C THR A 13 -24.07 5.63 8.47
N GLN A 14 -22.99 6.40 8.42
CA GLN A 14 -21.87 6.22 9.29
C GLN A 14 -22.23 6.65 10.70
N GLN A 15 -22.42 5.69 11.56
CA GLN A 15 -22.73 5.95 12.97
C GLN A 15 -21.48 6.41 13.70
N THR A 16 -21.67 7.22 14.73
CA THR A 16 -20.60 7.56 15.64
C THR A 16 -20.30 6.34 16.50
N ILE A 17 -19.26 5.65 16.15
CA ILE A 17 -18.79 4.51 16.94
C ILE A 17 -17.44 4.89 17.54
N ASP A 18 -17.35 4.78 18.85
CA ASP A 18 -16.10 5.07 19.55
C ASP A 18 -15.15 3.90 19.40
N PHE A 19 -14.29 3.98 18.39
CA PHE A 19 -13.14 3.08 18.29
C PHE A 19 -11.95 3.71 18.98
N ALA A 20 -11.13 2.87 19.58
CA ALA A 20 -9.83 3.33 20.05
C ALA A 20 -9.05 3.92 18.88
N PRO A 21 -8.30 5.02 19.10
CA PRO A 21 -7.48 5.59 18.06
C PRO A 21 -6.53 4.54 17.50
N GLN A 22 -6.36 4.56 16.19
CA GLN A 22 -5.44 3.65 15.55
C GLN A 22 -4.01 4.08 15.84
N GLU A 23 -3.19 3.11 16.16
CA GLU A 23 -1.80 3.35 16.48
C GLU A 23 -0.98 3.72 15.24
N TYR A 24 -1.37 3.21 14.07
CA TYR A 24 -0.63 3.43 12.84
C TYR A 24 -1.44 4.22 11.83
N PRO A 25 -0.78 5.13 11.09
CA PRO A 25 -1.46 5.88 10.04
C PRO A 25 -1.77 4.98 8.85
N VAL A 26 -2.78 5.36 8.07
CA VAL A 26 -3.07 4.73 6.79
C VAL A 26 -2.26 5.42 5.71
N ALA A 27 -1.62 4.63 4.87
CA ALA A 27 -0.78 5.14 3.80
C ALA A 27 -1.17 4.53 2.46
N LEU A 28 -1.08 5.35 1.42
CA LEU A 28 -1.13 4.91 0.03
C LEU A 28 0.28 4.98 -0.51
N VAL A 29 0.79 3.86 -0.99
CA VAL A 29 2.16 3.75 -1.48
C VAL A 29 2.14 3.50 -2.98
N TYR A 30 2.80 4.37 -3.73
CA TYR A 30 3.08 4.18 -5.15
C TYR A 30 4.46 3.57 -5.28
N TRP A 31 4.55 2.42 -5.92
CA TRP A 31 5.82 1.72 -6.02
C TRP A 31 5.98 1.03 -7.37
N ALA A 32 7.21 0.77 -7.75
CA ALA A 32 7.53 0.11 -9.00
C ALA A 32 7.67 -1.38 -8.77
N ASP A 33 6.77 -2.14 -9.36
CA ASP A 33 6.80 -3.59 -9.26
C ASP A 33 7.83 -4.17 -10.23
N ALA A 34 8.39 -5.31 -9.88
CA ALA A 34 9.22 -6.06 -10.77
C ALA A 34 8.36 -6.64 -11.88
N CYS A 35 8.81 -6.54 -13.10
CA CYS A 35 8.10 -7.10 -14.24
C CYS A 35 9.07 -7.85 -15.13
N GLY A 36 8.56 -8.89 -15.81
CA GLY A 36 9.28 -9.60 -16.84
C GLY A 36 8.93 -9.05 -18.21
N GLY A 37 9.83 -9.25 -19.16
CA GLY A 37 9.55 -8.99 -20.55
C GLY A 37 8.78 -10.14 -21.19
N ASP A 38 8.69 -10.10 -22.50
CA ASP A 38 8.07 -11.17 -23.27
C ASP A 38 8.77 -12.51 -23.01
N ALA A 39 7.96 -13.57 -22.98
CA ALA A 39 8.51 -14.92 -22.86
C ALA A 39 9.23 -15.29 -24.16
N GLY A 40 10.45 -15.80 -24.04
CA GLY A 40 11.23 -16.25 -25.18
C GLY A 40 12.67 -15.75 -25.10
N TRP A 41 13.48 -16.31 -25.96
CA TRP A 41 14.88 -15.93 -26.06
C TRP A 41 15.02 -14.67 -26.91
N LEU A 42 15.73 -13.70 -26.36
CA LEU A 42 16.07 -12.45 -27.06
C LEU A 42 17.58 -12.35 -27.15
N THR A 43 18.07 -11.76 -28.22
CA THR A 43 19.47 -11.31 -28.25
C THR A 43 19.57 -10.12 -27.32
N LEU A 44 20.78 -9.86 -26.82
CA LEU A 44 20.97 -8.73 -25.91
C LEU A 44 20.62 -7.40 -26.58
N ASP A 45 20.77 -7.29 -27.89
CA ASP A 45 20.42 -6.10 -28.65
C ASP A 45 18.90 -5.88 -28.71
N GLU A 46 18.12 -6.93 -28.57
CA GLU A 46 16.66 -6.87 -28.63
C GLU A 46 16.02 -6.55 -27.28
N VAL A 47 16.83 -6.57 -26.20
CA VAL A 47 16.31 -6.28 -24.86
C VAL A 47 16.08 -4.77 -24.75
N GLU A 48 14.84 -4.43 -24.47
CA GLU A 48 14.44 -3.04 -24.30
C GLU A 48 13.96 -2.80 -22.88
N ASP A 49 14.12 -1.56 -22.43
CA ASP A 49 13.58 -1.13 -21.15
C ASP A 49 12.10 -0.79 -21.34
N ASP A 50 11.22 -1.61 -20.78
CA ASP A 50 9.78 -1.39 -20.86
C ASP A 50 9.27 -0.34 -19.87
N GLY A 51 10.19 0.24 -19.09
CA GLY A 51 9.83 1.21 -18.07
C GLY A 51 9.38 0.55 -16.77
N GLU A 52 8.84 1.35 -15.89
CA GLU A 52 8.37 0.90 -14.58
C GLU A 52 6.90 0.51 -14.63
N VAL A 53 6.56 -0.60 -13.99
CA VAL A 53 5.18 -0.95 -13.71
C VAL A 53 4.83 -0.35 -12.36
N LEU A 54 4.08 0.74 -12.37
CA LEU A 54 3.68 1.43 -11.14
C LEU A 54 2.40 0.83 -10.58
N VAL A 55 2.44 0.47 -9.33
CA VAL A 55 1.30 -0.09 -8.61
C VAL A 55 1.04 0.73 -7.36
N GLN A 56 -0.16 0.58 -6.83
CA GLN A 56 -0.59 1.29 -5.64
C GLN A 56 -1.01 0.28 -4.58
N SER A 57 -0.51 0.46 -3.38
CA SER A 57 -0.89 -0.36 -2.23
C SER A 57 -1.29 0.54 -1.08
N VAL A 58 -2.30 0.12 -0.34
CA VAL A 58 -2.81 0.89 0.79
C VAL A 58 -2.88 0.01 2.03
N GLY A 59 -2.56 0.59 3.17
CA GLY A 59 -2.64 -0.13 4.43
C GLY A 59 -2.17 0.73 5.60
N PHE A 60 -2.17 0.13 6.77
CA PHE A 60 -1.59 0.76 7.95
C PHE A 60 -0.07 0.71 7.82
N LEU A 61 0.54 1.88 7.92
CA LEU A 61 1.99 2.00 7.82
C LEU A 61 2.62 1.65 9.17
N VAL A 62 3.35 0.56 9.20
CA VAL A 62 4.03 0.10 10.42
C VAL A 62 5.48 0.57 10.39
N PRO A 63 5.89 1.42 11.34
CA PRO A 63 7.27 1.91 11.35
C PRO A 63 8.28 0.81 11.66
N VAL A 64 9.48 0.96 11.14
CA VAL A 64 10.57 0.04 11.44
C VAL A 64 10.81 0.03 12.96
N GLY A 65 10.97 -1.17 13.50
CA GLY A 65 11.11 -1.36 14.93
C GLY A 65 9.85 -1.83 15.62
N ASP A 66 8.72 -1.75 14.95
CA ASP A 66 7.43 -2.19 15.49
C ASP A 66 6.90 -3.42 14.76
N ALA A 67 6.13 -4.22 15.47
CA ALA A 67 5.21 -5.25 14.95
C ALA A 67 5.72 -6.06 13.75
N GLY A 68 7.00 -6.40 13.72
CA GLY A 68 7.56 -7.22 12.66
C GLY A 68 7.86 -6.47 11.37
N ALA A 69 7.86 -5.14 11.39
CA ALA A 69 8.29 -4.36 10.24
C ALA A 69 9.75 -4.65 9.90
N LYS A 70 10.05 -4.68 8.61
CA LYS A 70 11.41 -4.95 8.13
C LYS A 70 12.18 -3.67 7.87
N GLU A 71 13.46 -3.69 8.20
CA GLU A 71 14.37 -2.62 7.80
C GLU A 71 14.43 -2.55 6.26
N ASN A 72 14.65 -1.34 5.75
CA ASN A 72 14.74 -1.07 4.31
C ASN A 72 13.49 -1.45 3.51
N HIS A 73 12.36 -1.58 4.19
CA HIS A 73 11.06 -1.86 3.58
C HIS A 73 10.02 -0.90 4.13
N VAL A 74 9.05 -0.60 3.29
CA VAL A 74 7.79 -0.02 3.74
C VAL A 74 6.89 -1.19 4.08
N THR A 75 6.42 -1.24 5.31
CA THR A 75 5.57 -2.32 5.80
C THR A 75 4.15 -1.83 5.93
N LEU A 76 3.26 -2.50 5.22
CA LEU A 76 1.83 -2.22 5.29
C LEU A 76 1.11 -3.41 5.90
N LEU A 77 0.15 -3.11 6.76
CA LEU A 77 -0.68 -4.10 7.41
C LEU A 77 -2.12 -3.87 7.00
N GLN A 78 -2.78 -4.89 6.50
CA GLN A 78 -4.13 -4.72 5.96
C GLN A 78 -5.18 -4.53 7.04
N THR A 79 -5.13 -5.32 8.10
CA THR A 79 -6.20 -5.38 9.10
C THR A 79 -5.60 -5.47 10.50
N ILE A 80 -6.14 -4.68 11.40
CA ILE A 80 -5.74 -4.65 12.81
C ILE A 80 -6.98 -4.88 13.68
N HIS A 81 -6.83 -5.75 14.66
CA HIS A 81 -7.85 -5.98 15.67
C HIS A 81 -7.19 -6.28 17.01
N ASP A 82 -7.46 -5.46 18.00
CA ASP A 82 -7.07 -5.68 19.39
C ASP A 82 -5.59 -6.10 19.57
N GLY A 83 -4.69 -5.32 19.00
CA GLY A 83 -3.26 -5.58 19.08
C GLY A 83 -2.74 -6.64 18.13
N GLU A 84 -3.59 -7.22 17.31
CA GLU A 84 -3.22 -8.21 16.31
C GLU A 84 -3.43 -7.66 14.90
N GLY A 85 -2.64 -8.14 13.95
CA GLY A 85 -2.77 -7.74 12.56
C GLY A 85 -2.58 -8.91 11.63
N ILE A 86 -3.14 -8.78 10.43
CA ILE A 86 -2.99 -9.78 9.37
C ILE A 86 -2.67 -9.12 8.04
N ASN A 87 -2.12 -9.93 7.14
CA ASN A 87 -1.78 -9.55 5.78
C ASN A 87 -0.74 -8.42 5.73
N LEU A 88 0.45 -8.75 6.22
CA LEU A 88 1.62 -7.89 6.09
C LEU A 88 2.11 -7.89 4.66
N PHE A 89 2.49 -6.70 4.20
CA PHE A 89 3.05 -6.52 2.88
C PHE A 89 4.31 -5.68 2.98
N TYR A 90 5.40 -6.17 2.42
CA TYR A 90 6.70 -5.52 2.51
C TYR A 90 7.12 -5.02 1.13
N ILE A 91 7.34 -3.73 1.02
CA ILE A 91 7.80 -3.11 -0.22
C ILE A 91 9.22 -2.60 -0.01
N PRO A 92 10.21 -3.08 -0.77
CA PRO A 92 11.56 -2.55 -0.66
C PRO A 92 11.57 -1.04 -0.87
N VAL A 93 12.26 -0.32 -0.01
CA VAL A 93 12.32 1.15 -0.09
C VAL A 93 12.81 1.62 -1.46
N ALA A 94 13.75 0.89 -2.06
CA ALA A 94 14.28 1.24 -3.37
C ALA A 94 13.20 1.24 -4.47
N MET A 95 12.11 0.52 -4.27
CA MET A 95 11.00 0.45 -5.23
C MET A 95 9.92 1.50 -4.97
N VAL A 96 9.95 2.16 -3.84
CA VAL A 96 8.94 3.16 -3.49
C VAL A 96 9.17 4.44 -4.25
N ARG A 97 8.09 4.98 -4.85
CA ARG A 97 8.14 6.23 -5.60
C ARG A 97 7.46 7.37 -4.87
N LYS A 98 6.43 7.05 -4.08
CA LYS A 98 5.70 8.06 -3.33
C LYS A 98 4.89 7.41 -2.22
N ILE A 99 4.82 8.07 -1.08
CA ILE A 99 3.95 7.67 0.03
C ILE A 99 3.05 8.85 0.36
N VAL A 100 1.75 8.58 0.44
CA VAL A 100 0.75 9.57 0.84
C VAL A 100 0.07 9.05 2.09
N LEU A 101 0.13 9.83 3.16
CA LEU A 101 -0.61 9.50 4.37
C LEU A 101 -2.06 9.93 4.21
N LEU A 102 -2.97 9.01 4.48
CA LEU A 102 -4.41 9.23 4.29
C LEU A 102 -5.12 9.59 5.59
N ASN A 103 -4.43 10.24 6.47
CA ASN A 103 -5.02 10.64 7.74
C ASN A 103 -5.99 11.80 7.55
N ALA A 104 -7.06 11.71 8.25
CA ALA A 104 -7.98 12.81 8.36
C ALA A 104 -7.38 13.90 9.26
#